data_5d95d4538e9e959d71a2a0e34765fd88
#
_entry.id   5d95d4538e9e959d71a2a0e34765fd88
#
_cell.length_a   1.000
_cell.length_b   1.000
_cell.length_c   1.000
_cell.angle_alpha   90.00
_cell.angle_beta   90.00
_cell.angle_gamma   90.00
#
_symmetry.space_group_name_H-M   'P 1'
#
loop_
_entity.id
_entity.type
_entity.pdbx_description
1 polymer ?
#
loop_
_entity_poly.entity_id
_entity_poly.type
_entity_poly.pdbx_seq_one_letter_code
_entity_poly.pdbx_strand_id
1 'polypeptide(L)'
;MGNVKKFIFDVDGTLTPSRKKITPEFFDEFFQFTEENDVYLVTGSDRGKTLEQITPEIYNNCKRVYNCSGSDVYEGDKNVYRDDWELPAAVERFLQDELDFSQFTLRNGNHIERRPGAVNFSILGRGKDPSEGRE
;
A
#
# COMPACT_ATOMS: atom_id res chain seq x y z
N MET A 1 4.67 -32.38 15.97
CA MET A 1 4.35 -31.11 15.37
C MET A 1 5.49 -30.60 14.54
N GLY A 2 5.27 -30.42 13.27
CA GLY A 2 6.28 -29.85 12.40
C GLY A 2 6.46 -28.35 12.65
N ASN A 3 7.59 -27.82 12.25
CA ASN A 3 7.80 -26.40 12.28
C ASN A 3 6.90 -25.71 11.23
N VAL A 4 6.11 -24.75 11.67
CA VAL A 4 5.30 -23.94 10.77
C VAL A 4 6.21 -22.90 10.12
N LYS A 5 6.30 -22.93 8.82
CA LYS A 5 7.06 -21.92 8.09
C LYS A 5 6.24 -20.67 7.90
N LYS A 6 6.87 -19.53 8.10
CA LYS A 6 6.25 -18.23 7.87
C LYS A 6 6.84 -17.64 6.61
N PHE A 7 5.96 -17.16 5.75
CA PHE A 7 6.36 -16.57 4.47
C PHE A 7 5.97 -15.10 4.45
N ILE A 8 6.91 -14.25 4.12
CA ILE A 8 6.70 -12.80 4.04
C ILE A 8 6.88 -12.38 2.59
N PHE A 9 5.87 -11.71 2.04
CA PHE A 9 5.89 -11.27 0.64
C PHE A 9 5.68 -9.77 0.54
N ASP A 10 6.40 -9.15 -0.39
CA ASP A 10 6.07 -7.83 -0.90
C ASP A 10 4.89 -7.97 -1.88
N VAL A 11 4.15 -6.89 -2.11
CA VAL A 11 2.97 -6.92 -2.99
C VAL A 11 3.30 -6.36 -4.37
N ASP A 12 3.60 -5.05 -4.45
CA ASP A 12 3.86 -4.37 -5.72
C ASP A 12 5.06 -4.96 -6.44
N GLY A 13 4.84 -5.42 -7.67
CA GLY A 13 5.91 -5.96 -8.49
C GLY A 13 6.39 -7.35 -8.07
N THR A 14 5.77 -7.94 -7.04
CA THR A 14 6.09 -9.29 -6.55
C THR A 14 4.90 -10.21 -6.72
N LEU A 15 3.79 -9.92 -6.06
CA LEU A 15 2.55 -10.69 -6.18
C LEU A 15 1.65 -10.17 -7.28
N THR A 16 1.78 -8.89 -7.61
CA THR A 16 0.99 -8.23 -8.64
C THR A 16 1.92 -7.45 -9.57
N PRO A 17 1.47 -7.15 -10.80
CA PRO A 17 2.12 -6.08 -11.56
C PRO A 17 2.09 -4.80 -10.74
N SER A 18 3.11 -3.97 -10.89
CA SER A 18 3.26 -2.76 -10.07
C SER A 18 1.97 -1.93 -10.08
N ARG A 19 1.43 -1.67 -8.89
CA ARG A 19 0.24 -0.86 -8.65
C ARG A 19 -1.04 -1.40 -9.33
N LYS A 20 -1.03 -2.66 -9.76
CA LYS A 20 -2.17 -3.28 -10.42
C LYS A 20 -2.67 -4.47 -9.62
N LYS A 21 -3.82 -4.98 -10.03
CA LYS A 21 -4.46 -6.12 -9.39
C LYS A 21 -3.74 -7.42 -9.74
N ILE A 22 -3.78 -8.37 -8.82
CA ILE A 22 -3.26 -9.73 -9.05
C ILE A 22 -3.96 -10.36 -10.25
N THR A 23 -3.20 -11.10 -11.09
CA THR A 23 -3.78 -11.75 -12.24
C THR A 23 -4.64 -12.92 -11.81
N PRO A 24 -5.72 -13.26 -12.58
CA PRO A 24 -6.59 -14.38 -12.21
C PRO A 24 -5.84 -15.71 -12.12
N GLU A 25 -4.85 -15.92 -12.96
CA GLU A 25 -4.06 -17.16 -12.97
C GLU A 25 -3.26 -17.30 -11.68
N PHE A 26 -2.60 -16.22 -11.26
CA PHE A 26 -1.81 -16.25 -10.03
C PHE A 26 -2.68 -16.21 -8.78
N PHE A 27 -3.87 -15.62 -8.87
CA PHE A 27 -4.79 -15.57 -7.74
C PHE A 27 -5.07 -16.97 -7.21
N ASP A 28 -5.43 -17.92 -8.07
CA ASP A 28 -5.78 -19.26 -7.64
C ASP A 28 -4.61 -19.95 -6.94
N GLU A 29 -3.42 -19.84 -7.50
CA GLU A 29 -2.23 -20.44 -6.90
C GLU A 29 -1.90 -19.81 -5.55
N PHE A 30 -1.93 -18.50 -5.46
CA PHE A 30 -1.54 -17.81 -4.24
C PHE A 30 -2.60 -17.95 -3.15
N PHE A 31 -3.88 -17.93 -3.53
CA PHE A 31 -4.97 -18.16 -2.58
C PHE A 31 -4.80 -19.51 -1.89
N GLN A 32 -4.55 -20.57 -2.68
CA GLN A 32 -4.32 -21.89 -2.12
C GLN A 32 -3.10 -21.91 -1.22
N PHE A 33 -2.04 -21.22 -1.63
CA PHE A 33 -0.83 -21.12 -0.82
C PHE A 33 -1.12 -20.49 0.55
N THR A 34 -1.96 -19.45 0.59
CA THR A 34 -2.33 -18.79 1.86
C THR A 34 -3.20 -19.67 2.74
N GLU A 35 -3.93 -20.62 2.16
CA GLU A 35 -4.72 -21.57 2.95
C GLU A 35 -3.84 -22.64 3.61
N GLU A 36 -2.71 -22.96 3.00
CA GLU A 36 -1.84 -24.02 3.45
C GLU A 36 -0.63 -23.55 4.27
N ASN A 37 -0.36 -22.26 4.27
CA ASN A 37 0.84 -21.70 4.89
C ASN A 37 0.53 -20.42 5.67
N ASP A 38 1.41 -20.08 6.61
CA ASP A 38 1.33 -18.80 7.32
C ASP A 38 1.99 -17.72 6.44
N VAL A 39 1.15 -16.83 5.90
CA VAL A 39 1.59 -15.78 4.97
C VAL A 39 1.41 -14.42 5.61
N TYR A 40 2.44 -13.59 5.46
CA TYR A 40 2.46 -12.20 5.90
C TYR A 40 2.78 -11.31 4.70
N LEU A 41 2.09 -10.18 4.60
CA LEU A 41 2.34 -9.22 3.53
C LEU A 41 2.93 -7.93 4.09
N VAL A 42 3.86 -7.35 3.35
CA VAL A 42 4.46 -6.05 3.69
C VAL A 42 4.38 -5.18 2.44
N THR A 43 3.81 -3.98 2.58
CA THR A 43 3.64 -3.09 1.44
C THR A 43 3.72 -1.63 1.88
N GLY A 44 4.17 -0.77 0.98
CA GLY A 44 4.11 0.68 1.18
C GLY A 44 2.73 1.26 0.94
N SER A 45 1.81 0.48 0.36
CA SER A 45 0.45 0.92 0.07
C SER A 45 -0.42 0.94 1.31
N ASP A 46 -1.50 1.74 1.28
CA ASP A 46 -2.50 1.70 2.33
C ASP A 46 -3.39 0.45 2.19
N ARG A 47 -4.23 0.21 3.21
CA ARG A 47 -5.09 -0.97 3.25
C ARG A 47 -6.04 -1.02 2.06
N GLY A 48 -6.67 0.11 1.71
CA GLY A 48 -7.61 0.14 0.60
C GLY A 48 -6.95 -0.29 -0.71
N LYS A 49 -5.76 0.21 -0.97
CA LYS A 49 -5.02 -0.15 -2.17
C LYS A 49 -4.61 -1.61 -2.16
N THR A 50 -4.16 -2.11 -1.02
CA THR A 50 -3.76 -3.51 -0.89
C THR A 50 -4.94 -4.44 -1.14
N LEU A 51 -6.12 -4.11 -0.59
CA LEU A 51 -7.33 -4.90 -0.83
C LEU A 51 -7.71 -4.92 -2.31
N GLU A 52 -7.53 -3.81 -3.02
CA GLU A 52 -7.77 -3.78 -4.47
C GLU A 52 -6.80 -4.68 -5.22
N GLN A 53 -5.54 -4.69 -4.81
CA GLN A 53 -4.50 -5.42 -5.53
C GLN A 53 -4.59 -6.92 -5.33
N ILE A 54 -4.76 -7.39 -4.10
CA ILE A 54 -4.69 -8.82 -3.79
C ILE A 54 -6.06 -9.44 -3.51
N THR A 55 -7.11 -8.67 -3.47
CA THR A 55 -8.49 -9.05 -3.14
C THR A 55 -8.70 -9.30 -1.64
N PRO A 56 -9.94 -9.08 -1.15
CA PRO A 56 -10.26 -9.38 0.25
C PRO A 56 -10.04 -10.83 0.64
N GLU A 57 -10.26 -11.75 -0.29
CA GLU A 57 -10.12 -13.19 -0.03
C GLU A 57 -8.69 -13.55 0.39
N ILE A 58 -7.70 -13.11 -0.39
CA ILE A 58 -6.29 -13.36 -0.05
C ILE A 58 -5.90 -12.55 1.19
N TYR A 59 -6.33 -11.30 1.25
CA TYR A 59 -6.01 -10.42 2.39
C TYR A 59 -6.40 -11.07 3.72
N ASN A 60 -7.63 -11.61 3.77
CA ASN A 60 -8.16 -12.21 4.98
C ASN A 60 -7.54 -13.57 5.31
N ASN A 61 -6.97 -14.25 4.31
CA ASN A 61 -6.25 -15.51 4.55
C ASN A 61 -4.83 -15.29 5.08
N CYS A 62 -4.27 -14.10 4.88
CA CYS A 62 -2.96 -13.78 5.43
C CYS A 62 -3.04 -13.64 6.95
N LYS A 63 -2.00 -14.10 7.64
CA LYS A 63 -1.94 -13.98 9.10
C LYS A 63 -1.90 -12.52 9.53
N ARG A 64 -1.18 -11.70 8.76
CA ARG A 64 -1.05 -10.28 9.07
C ARG A 64 -0.60 -9.53 7.82
N VAL A 65 -1.14 -8.32 7.64
CA VAL A 65 -0.76 -7.44 6.53
C VAL A 65 -0.24 -6.13 7.10
N TYR A 66 1.01 -5.82 6.76
CA TYR A 66 1.69 -4.60 7.19
C TYR A 66 1.56 -3.58 6.07
N ASN A 67 0.57 -2.70 6.17
CA ASN A 67 0.35 -1.61 5.22
C ASN A 67 1.17 -0.38 5.62
N CYS A 68 1.33 0.54 4.69
CA CYS A 68 2.04 1.81 4.93
C CYS A 68 3.41 1.57 5.56
N SER A 69 4.15 0.59 5.01
CA SER A 69 5.50 0.23 5.48
C SER A 69 5.55 -0.13 6.96
N GLY A 70 4.47 -0.73 7.47
CA GLY A 70 4.38 -1.19 8.86
C GLY A 70 3.68 -0.23 9.80
N SER A 71 3.22 0.93 9.32
CA SER A 71 2.54 1.91 10.17
C SER A 71 1.06 1.62 10.38
N ASP A 72 0.50 0.67 9.61
CA ASP A 72 -0.92 0.32 9.69
C ASP A 72 -1.06 -1.17 9.47
N VAL A 73 -1.29 -1.93 10.53
CA VAL A 73 -1.21 -3.39 10.50
C VAL A 73 -2.58 -4.00 10.79
N TYR A 74 -2.96 -4.96 9.95
CA TYR A 74 -4.25 -5.65 10.07
C TYR A 74 -4.10 -7.16 10.14
N GLU A 75 -4.97 -7.78 10.92
CA GLU A 75 -5.24 -9.21 10.87
C GLU A 75 -6.68 -9.35 10.38
N GLY A 76 -6.86 -9.68 9.09
CA GLY A 76 -8.16 -9.64 8.46
C GLY A 76 -8.73 -8.22 8.47
N ASP A 77 -9.87 -8.05 9.12
CA ASP A 77 -10.52 -6.74 9.27
C ASP A 77 -10.20 -6.06 10.59
N LYS A 78 -9.34 -6.68 11.42
CA LYS A 78 -8.98 -6.12 12.72
C LYS A 78 -7.68 -5.33 12.62
N ASN A 79 -7.74 -4.04 12.95
CA ASN A 79 -6.55 -3.21 13.03
C ASN A 79 -5.80 -3.52 14.33
N VAL A 80 -4.59 -4.06 14.22
CA VAL A 80 -3.80 -4.45 15.40
C VAL A 80 -2.73 -3.43 15.76
N TYR A 81 -2.38 -2.54 14.84
CA TYR A 81 -1.45 -1.45 15.10
C TYR A 81 -1.67 -0.33 14.11
N ARG A 82 -1.62 0.90 14.58
CA ARG A 82 -1.64 2.08 13.74
C ARG A 82 -0.80 3.17 14.38
N ASP A 83 0.13 3.73 13.61
CA ASP A 83 0.90 4.88 14.03
C ASP A 83 -0.02 6.10 14.01
N ASP A 84 -0.08 6.82 15.12
CA ASP A 84 -0.94 7.99 15.27
C ASP A 84 -0.25 9.32 14.90
N TRP A 85 0.92 9.22 14.24
CA TRP A 85 1.64 10.41 13.80
C TRP A 85 0.77 11.25 12.86
N GLU A 86 0.78 12.55 13.10
CA GLU A 86 0.09 13.51 12.26
C GLU A 86 1.09 14.44 11.57
N LEU A 87 0.77 14.83 10.34
CA LEU A 87 1.61 15.74 9.57
C LEU A 87 1.64 17.11 10.27
N PRO A 88 2.82 17.59 10.72
CA PRO A 88 2.89 18.91 11.35
C PRO A 88 2.43 20.01 10.38
N ALA A 89 1.70 20.99 10.91
CA ALA A 89 1.18 22.08 10.10
C ALA A 89 2.28 22.84 9.35
N ALA A 90 3.43 23.00 9.97
CA ALA A 90 4.57 23.68 9.34
C ALA A 90 5.11 22.90 8.15
N VAL A 91 5.14 21.58 8.25
CA VAL A 91 5.58 20.72 7.14
C VAL A 91 4.56 20.76 6.01
N GLU A 92 3.28 20.67 6.34
CA GLU A 92 2.21 20.77 5.34
C GLU A 92 2.28 22.08 4.57
N ARG A 93 2.51 23.18 5.28
CA ARG A 93 2.65 24.51 4.66
C ARG A 93 3.86 24.53 3.73
N PHE A 94 4.97 23.96 4.16
CA PHE A 94 6.17 23.85 3.31
C PHE A 94 5.87 23.09 2.03
N LEU A 95 5.19 21.95 2.12
CA LEU A 95 4.83 21.16 0.95
C LEU A 95 3.90 21.92 0.01
N GLN A 96 2.91 22.63 0.58
CA GLN A 96 1.98 23.42 -0.21
C GLN A 96 2.70 24.55 -0.94
N ASP A 97 3.64 25.23 -0.27
CA ASP A 97 4.44 26.29 -0.87
C ASP A 97 5.29 25.75 -2.03
N GLU A 98 5.92 24.60 -1.83
CA GLU A 98 6.70 23.95 -2.90
C GLU A 98 5.84 23.64 -4.12
N LEU A 99 4.61 23.17 -3.88
CA LEU A 99 3.65 22.89 -4.94
C LEU A 99 3.25 24.17 -5.68
N ASP A 100 2.92 25.21 -4.93
CA ASP A 100 2.44 26.48 -5.49
C ASP A 100 3.51 27.21 -6.29
N PHE A 101 4.78 27.12 -5.88
CA PHE A 101 5.88 27.84 -6.52
C PHE A 101 6.69 26.99 -7.49
N SER A 102 6.33 25.70 -7.66
CA SER A 102 7.02 24.84 -8.61
C SER A 102 6.81 25.32 -10.06
N GLN A 103 7.89 25.30 -10.82
CA GLN A 103 7.83 25.61 -12.25
C GLN A 103 7.34 24.45 -13.10
N PHE A 104 7.22 23.26 -12.51
CA PHE A 104 6.68 22.10 -13.18
C PHE A 104 5.17 22.27 -13.32
N THR A 105 4.68 22.34 -14.56
CA THR A 105 3.31 22.76 -14.83
C THR A 105 2.29 21.63 -14.92
N LEU A 106 2.74 20.40 -15.12
CA LEU A 106 1.82 19.27 -15.19
C LEU A 106 1.26 18.96 -13.80
N ARG A 107 -0.05 18.75 -13.74
CA ARG A 107 -0.75 18.44 -12.49
C ARG A 107 -1.78 17.34 -12.75
N ASN A 108 -1.82 16.36 -11.85
CA ASN A 108 -2.73 15.23 -12.01
C ASN A 108 -3.08 14.63 -10.64
N GLY A 109 -4.36 14.69 -10.25
CA GLY A 109 -4.84 14.05 -9.04
C GLY A 109 -4.32 14.67 -7.76
N ASN A 110 -4.01 13.83 -6.79
CA ASN A 110 -3.64 14.26 -5.44
C ASN A 110 -2.15 14.55 -5.32
N HIS A 111 -1.80 15.64 -4.64
CA HIS A 111 -0.41 16.07 -4.46
C HIS A 111 0.11 15.75 -3.06
N ILE A 112 -0.75 15.82 -2.05
CA ILE A 112 -0.41 15.53 -0.65
C ILE A 112 -1.36 14.45 -0.19
N GLU A 113 -0.83 13.25 0.09
CA GLU A 113 -1.63 12.12 0.54
C GLU A 113 -1.19 11.71 1.94
N ARG A 114 -2.07 11.90 2.91
CA ARG A 114 -1.81 11.52 4.28
C ARG A 114 -2.11 10.05 4.48
N ARG A 115 -1.22 9.36 5.21
CA ARG A 115 -1.38 7.95 5.57
C ARG A 115 -0.94 7.74 7.01
N PRO A 116 -1.35 6.64 7.65
CA PRO A 116 -0.82 6.33 8.98
C PRO A 116 0.71 6.35 8.97
N GLY A 117 1.31 7.19 9.80
CA GLY A 117 2.74 7.29 9.96
C GLY A 117 3.52 7.87 8.79
N ALA A 118 2.83 8.42 7.76
CA ALA A 118 3.52 8.90 6.56
C ALA A 118 2.73 9.92 5.78
N VAL A 119 3.41 10.60 4.87
CA VAL A 119 2.79 11.47 3.88
C VAL A 119 3.49 11.25 2.54
N ASN A 120 2.72 11.16 1.48
CA ASN A 120 3.25 11.13 0.12
C ASN A 120 3.07 12.50 -0.51
N PHE A 121 4.12 13.00 -1.14
CA PHE A 121 4.09 14.30 -1.80
C PHE A 121 4.56 14.16 -3.23
N SER A 122 3.80 14.77 -4.17
CA SER A 122 4.16 14.76 -5.58
C SER A 122 3.79 16.08 -6.23
N ILE A 123 4.74 16.73 -6.85
CA ILE A 123 4.49 17.97 -7.63
C ILE A 123 3.57 17.67 -8.82
N LEU A 124 3.82 16.57 -9.52
CA LEU A 124 2.95 16.14 -10.62
C LEU A 124 1.57 15.77 -10.12
N GLY A 125 1.50 15.09 -8.98
CA GLY A 125 0.28 14.54 -8.43
C GLY A 125 0.13 13.06 -8.79
N ARG A 126 -0.80 12.40 -8.11
CA ARG A 126 -1.06 10.96 -8.31
C ARG A 126 -2.50 10.77 -8.76
N GLY A 127 -2.64 10.53 -10.08
CA GLY A 127 -3.93 10.26 -10.68
C GLY A 127 -4.37 8.82 -10.49
N LYS A 128 -5.54 8.49 -11.03
CA LYS A 128 -6.10 7.14 -10.95
C LYS A 128 -5.34 6.15 -11.82
N ASP A 129 -4.81 6.60 -12.95
CA ASP A 129 -4.03 5.74 -13.85
C ASP A 129 -2.58 5.74 -13.37
N PRO A 130 -2.03 4.59 -12.94
CA PRO A 130 -0.66 4.53 -12.47
C PRO A 130 0.38 4.99 -13.49
N SER A 131 0.09 4.91 -14.78
CA SER A 131 1.04 5.32 -15.82
C SER A 131 1.17 6.84 -15.93
N GLU A 132 0.15 7.60 -15.54
CA GLU A 132 0.13 9.05 -15.67
C GLU A 132 1.09 9.77 -14.74
N GLY A 133 1.45 9.18 -13.64
CA GLY A 133 2.32 9.79 -12.66
C GLY A 133 3.78 9.40 -12.77
N ARG A 134 4.20 8.73 -13.83
CA ARG A 134 5.53 8.13 -13.93
C ARG A 134 6.41 8.67 -15.03
N GLU A 135 5.98 9.67 -15.74
CA GLU A 135 6.76 10.27 -16.81
C GLU A 135 7.69 11.37 -16.34
#